data_a4d5f80e6403833c62068939b3b1474f
#
_entry.id   a4d5f80e6403833c62068939b3b1474f
#
_cell.length_a   1.000
_cell.length_b   1.000
_cell.length_c   1.000
_cell.angle_alpha   90.00
_cell.angle_beta   90.00
_cell.angle_gamma   90.00
#
_symmetry.space_group_name_H-M   'P 1'
#
loop_
_entity.id
_entity.type
_entity.pdbx_description
1 polymer ?
#
loop_
_entity_poly.entity_id
_entity_poly.type
_entity_poly.pdbx_seq_one_letter_code
_entity_poly.pdbx_strand_id
1 'polypeptide(L)'
;MQGRYYLADNQERNGVIMMSPTTVIVSVSLMLFGGYLMTRLTKLAKLPNVTGYILAGILLGPYCLKLIPAQIIEGMDFLSDIALAFIAFSAGEFFRVSALKSNGVKVLVITVLEACMASVLVFIATYLVMDLGMAFSITLSALAAATAPASTLMTIRQTHAHGDLVDTLLQVVALDDVVGLVAYSIAISVALSSISGKAAGNGFEMIVRPILVNLGVLLLGGLFGLLLKFSMGRKHSTDNRLIIAVGLLFLFCGVCSYLDVSPLLGCMSMSTVYVNVSDDDKLFKQLNYFSPPILLLFFVRSGLNFRLEALFSPNSAVQGVPLIQISIIYFILRILGKYGGAYLGCMVTKKDVSVRNYLGLALVPQAGVAIGLAAMCARVLGEGIGTDLQTIILASSVLYEMIGPICAKLALYLSHSYSDKLEDLTEVAEVTESGQPRPAVEILIDRIQQIQRELPARPREWMSEEERAFQSAADEQSENLGFALRTRSGHFAY
;
A
#
# COMPACT_ATOMS: atom_id res chain seq x y z
N MET A 1 3.16 46.82 -18.16
CA MET A 1 1.92 46.03 -18.41
C MET A 1 1.81 45.44 -19.82
N GLN A 2 2.48 46.00 -20.84
CA GLN A 2 2.43 45.50 -22.23
C GLN A 2 3.20 44.18 -22.48
N GLY A 3 4.20 43.82 -21.68
CA GLY A 3 4.95 42.58 -21.87
C GLY A 3 4.20 41.26 -21.48
N ARG A 4 3.15 41.35 -20.69
CA ARG A 4 2.34 40.17 -20.31
C ARG A 4 1.32 39.72 -21.37
N TYR A 5 0.86 40.63 -22.19
CA TYR A 5 -0.09 40.32 -23.28
C TYR A 5 0.60 39.68 -24.49
N TYR A 6 1.87 40.01 -24.78
CA TYR A 6 2.61 39.38 -25.87
C TYR A 6 3.02 37.94 -25.62
N LEU A 7 3.17 37.52 -24.34
CA LEU A 7 3.45 36.12 -23.98
C LEU A 7 2.20 35.25 -24.01
N ALA A 8 1.02 35.80 -23.72
CA ALA A 8 -0.24 35.08 -23.78
C ALA A 8 -0.65 34.76 -25.23
N ASP A 9 -0.45 35.71 -26.17
CA ASP A 9 -0.87 35.58 -27.59
C ASP A 9 0.03 34.59 -28.37
N ASN A 10 1.28 34.40 -27.96
CA ASN A 10 2.21 33.39 -28.54
C ASN A 10 1.98 31.99 -27.99
N GLN A 11 1.32 31.83 -26.85
CA GLN A 11 1.01 30.52 -26.25
C GLN A 11 -0.19 29.86 -26.91
N GLU A 12 -1.16 30.65 -27.40
CA GLU A 12 -2.33 30.12 -28.13
C GLU A 12 -1.98 29.60 -29.55
N ARG A 13 -0.91 30.09 -30.18
CA ARG A 13 -0.52 29.70 -31.54
C ARG A 13 0.16 28.34 -31.66
N ASN A 14 0.73 27.78 -30.57
CA ASN A 14 1.46 26.50 -30.61
C ASN A 14 0.71 25.31 -30.05
N GLY A 15 -0.57 25.43 -29.68
CA GLY A 15 -1.38 24.28 -29.18
C GLY A 15 -0.91 23.63 -27.89
N VAL A 16 0.19 24.15 -27.28
CA VAL A 16 0.70 23.69 -25.99
C VAL A 16 0.33 24.75 -24.96
N ILE A 17 -0.79 24.57 -24.30
CA ILE A 17 -1.14 25.39 -23.13
C ILE A 17 -0.14 25.04 -22.04
N MET A 18 0.96 25.80 -21.95
CA MET A 18 1.91 25.65 -20.84
C MET A 18 1.21 26.08 -19.55
N MET A 19 0.97 25.13 -18.67
CA MET A 19 0.38 25.38 -17.36
C MET A 19 1.19 26.41 -16.59
N SER A 20 0.52 27.40 -16.01
CA SER A 20 1.18 28.34 -15.11
C SER A 20 1.77 27.57 -13.91
N PRO A 21 3.04 27.74 -13.57
CA PRO A 21 3.63 27.13 -12.37
C PRO A 21 2.81 27.41 -11.10
N THR A 22 2.19 28.59 -11.03
CA THR A 22 1.30 28.96 -9.91
C THR A 22 0.10 28.03 -9.81
N THR A 23 -0.53 27.70 -10.93
CA THR A 23 -1.70 26.78 -10.95
C THR A 23 -1.32 25.38 -10.47
N VAL A 24 -0.13 24.87 -10.88
CA VAL A 24 0.37 23.57 -10.43
C VAL A 24 0.59 23.58 -8.91
N ILE A 25 1.30 24.58 -8.39
CA ILE A 25 1.61 24.69 -6.95
C ILE A 25 0.33 24.79 -6.12
N VAL A 26 -0.63 25.63 -6.53
CA VAL A 26 -1.90 25.79 -5.84
C VAL A 26 -2.72 24.49 -5.88
N SER A 27 -2.76 23.81 -7.02
CA SER A 27 -3.48 22.53 -7.15
C SER A 27 -2.89 21.45 -6.24
N VAL A 28 -1.56 21.29 -6.22
CA VAL A 28 -0.87 20.35 -5.32
C VAL A 28 -1.13 20.70 -3.86
N SER A 29 -1.11 21.99 -3.51
CA SER A 29 -1.43 22.45 -2.15
C SER A 29 -2.86 22.09 -1.76
N LEU A 30 -3.85 22.35 -2.65
CA LEU A 30 -5.24 21.98 -2.42
C LEU A 30 -5.44 20.48 -2.25
N MET A 31 -4.73 19.66 -3.05
CA MET A 31 -4.78 18.21 -2.94
C MET A 31 -4.23 17.73 -1.58
N LEU A 32 -3.08 18.28 -1.15
CA LEU A 32 -2.46 17.92 0.13
C LEU A 32 -3.35 18.32 1.33
N PHE A 33 -3.81 19.58 1.36
CA PHE A 33 -4.67 20.07 2.45
C PHE A 33 -6.04 19.43 2.43
N GLY A 34 -6.66 19.28 1.25
CA GLY A 34 -7.96 18.62 1.10
C GLY A 34 -7.90 17.16 1.56
N GLY A 35 -6.86 16.42 1.16
CA GLY A 35 -6.61 15.07 1.62
C GLY A 35 -6.44 15.01 3.14
N TYR A 36 -5.61 15.87 3.71
CA TYR A 36 -5.40 15.96 5.15
C TYR A 36 -6.71 16.26 5.91
N LEU A 37 -7.47 17.27 5.49
CA LEU A 37 -8.72 17.64 6.15
C LEU A 37 -9.75 16.51 6.08
N MET A 38 -9.86 15.85 4.92
CA MET A 38 -10.80 14.73 4.77
C MET A 38 -10.43 13.55 5.67
N THR A 39 -9.14 13.30 5.92
CA THR A 39 -8.76 12.24 6.88
C THR A 39 -9.19 12.56 8.31
N ARG A 40 -9.33 13.82 8.70
CA ARG A 40 -9.88 14.19 10.01
C ARG A 40 -11.35 13.80 10.12
N LEU A 41 -12.12 14.01 9.05
CA LEU A 41 -13.53 13.62 9.00
C LEU A 41 -13.70 12.08 8.96
N THR A 42 -12.92 11.39 8.11
CA THR A 42 -13.02 9.92 8.01
C THR A 42 -12.54 9.21 9.28
N LYS A 43 -11.62 9.79 10.05
CA LYS A 43 -11.21 9.26 11.36
C LYS A 43 -12.33 9.28 12.40
N LEU A 44 -13.28 10.22 12.32
CA LEU A 44 -14.47 10.21 13.18
C LEU A 44 -15.33 8.96 12.92
N ALA A 45 -15.35 8.50 11.67
CA ALA A 45 -16.01 7.25 11.27
C ALA A 45 -15.09 6.02 11.40
N LYS A 46 -13.90 6.16 12.00
CA LYS A 46 -12.88 5.10 12.16
C LYS A 46 -12.42 4.48 10.81
N LEU A 47 -12.50 5.25 9.72
CA LEU A 47 -12.07 4.81 8.38
C LEU A 47 -10.56 5.04 8.17
N PRO A 48 -9.91 4.23 7.31
CA PRO A 48 -8.51 4.42 6.94
C PRO A 48 -8.26 5.76 6.24
N ASN A 49 -7.02 6.24 6.30
CA ASN A 49 -6.62 7.50 5.65
C ASN A 49 -6.82 7.47 4.13
N VAL A 50 -6.61 6.30 3.49
CA VAL A 50 -6.77 6.11 2.04
C VAL A 50 -8.18 6.49 1.58
N THR A 51 -9.21 6.05 2.31
CA THR A 51 -10.61 6.43 2.03
C THR A 51 -10.77 7.95 2.05
N GLY A 52 -10.19 8.62 3.06
CA GLY A 52 -10.20 10.09 3.14
C GLY A 52 -9.55 10.76 1.94
N TYR A 53 -8.42 10.24 1.46
CA TYR A 53 -7.72 10.78 0.29
C TYR A 53 -8.53 10.64 -0.99
N ILE A 54 -9.15 9.47 -1.23
CA ILE A 54 -10.00 9.24 -2.41
C ILE A 54 -11.23 10.16 -2.35
N LEU A 55 -11.89 10.27 -1.21
CA LEU A 55 -13.05 11.15 -1.03
C LEU A 55 -12.68 12.62 -1.21
N ALA A 56 -11.49 13.05 -0.76
CA ALA A 56 -10.98 14.39 -1.03
C ALA A 56 -10.81 14.62 -2.53
N GLY A 57 -10.28 13.65 -3.27
CA GLY A 57 -10.15 13.71 -4.72
C GLY A 57 -11.50 13.84 -5.42
N ILE A 58 -12.49 13.04 -5.04
CA ILE A 58 -13.85 13.13 -5.57
C ILE A 58 -14.44 14.53 -5.32
N LEU A 59 -14.26 15.05 -4.10
CA LEU A 59 -14.79 16.36 -3.72
C LEU A 59 -14.10 17.51 -4.48
N LEU A 60 -12.78 17.49 -4.62
CA LEU A 60 -12.01 18.51 -5.34
C LEU A 60 -12.14 18.38 -6.86
N GLY A 61 -12.64 17.25 -7.33
CA GLY A 61 -12.67 16.81 -8.71
C GLY A 61 -13.73 17.49 -9.58
N PRO A 62 -13.75 17.07 -10.86
CA PRO A 62 -14.58 17.69 -11.90
C PRO A 62 -16.09 17.52 -11.66
N TYR A 63 -16.48 16.53 -10.86
CA TYR A 63 -17.89 16.22 -10.59
C TYR A 63 -18.48 16.95 -9.37
N CYS A 64 -17.63 17.51 -8.50
CA CYS A 64 -18.07 18.24 -7.31
C CYS A 64 -17.63 19.71 -7.35
N LEU A 65 -16.52 20.06 -6.72
CA LEU A 65 -16.09 21.46 -6.57
C LEU A 65 -15.35 22.04 -7.78
N LYS A 66 -14.84 21.19 -8.69
CA LYS A 66 -14.09 21.59 -9.90
C LYS A 66 -12.89 22.50 -9.62
N LEU A 67 -12.20 22.25 -8.48
CA LEU A 67 -11.08 23.10 -8.05
C LEU A 67 -9.76 22.76 -8.73
N ILE A 68 -9.64 21.53 -9.23
CA ILE A 68 -8.42 21.06 -9.91
C ILE A 68 -8.67 21.00 -11.42
N PRO A 69 -7.92 21.77 -12.24
CA PRO A 69 -8.04 21.73 -13.70
C PRO A 69 -7.69 20.35 -14.28
N ALA A 70 -8.39 19.95 -15.37
CA ALA A 70 -8.19 18.66 -16.03
C ALA A 70 -6.72 18.46 -16.50
N GLN A 71 -6.09 19.52 -17.01
CA GLN A 71 -4.70 19.49 -17.47
C GLN A 71 -3.72 19.11 -16.33
N ILE A 72 -4.01 19.51 -15.07
CA ILE A 72 -3.23 19.12 -13.90
C ILE A 72 -3.40 17.62 -13.64
N ILE A 73 -4.64 17.13 -13.71
CA ILE A 73 -4.94 15.72 -13.45
C ILE A 73 -4.20 14.82 -14.44
N GLU A 74 -4.23 15.18 -15.72
CA GLU A 74 -3.52 14.47 -16.81
C GLU A 74 -1.98 14.59 -16.66
N GLY A 75 -1.49 15.80 -16.38
CA GLY A 75 -0.05 16.06 -16.23
C GLY A 75 0.61 15.36 -15.03
N MET A 76 -0.18 14.82 -14.10
CA MET A 76 0.31 14.10 -12.90
C MET A 76 0.36 12.57 -13.07
N ASP A 77 0.32 12.03 -14.28
CA ASP A 77 0.35 10.57 -14.54
C ASP A 77 1.59 9.90 -13.95
N PHE A 78 2.75 10.54 -14.07
CA PHE A 78 4.00 10.05 -13.50
C PHE A 78 3.96 9.82 -11.99
N LEU A 79 3.09 10.55 -11.28
CA LEU A 79 2.93 10.41 -9.83
C LEU A 79 2.42 9.01 -9.45
N SER A 80 1.59 8.40 -10.31
CA SER A 80 1.11 7.04 -10.09
C SER A 80 2.25 6.03 -10.11
N ASP A 81 3.17 6.15 -11.06
CA ASP A 81 4.32 5.24 -11.17
C ASP A 81 5.26 5.38 -9.98
N ILE A 82 5.51 6.61 -9.54
CA ILE A 82 6.32 6.89 -8.36
C ILE A 82 5.66 6.33 -7.09
N ALA A 83 4.37 6.63 -6.88
CA ALA A 83 3.65 6.17 -5.70
C ALA A 83 3.60 4.63 -5.63
N LEU A 84 3.35 3.98 -6.77
CA LEU A 84 3.37 2.53 -6.88
C LEU A 84 4.76 1.94 -6.63
N ALA A 85 5.81 2.61 -7.06
CA ALA A 85 7.19 2.21 -6.76
C ALA A 85 7.48 2.23 -5.25
N PHE A 86 7.02 3.27 -4.52
CA PHE A 86 7.14 3.32 -3.06
C PHE A 86 6.32 2.22 -2.38
N ILE A 87 5.09 1.97 -2.82
CA ILE A 87 4.24 0.90 -2.29
C ILE A 87 4.93 -0.45 -2.50
N ALA A 88 5.39 -0.73 -3.72
CA ALA A 88 6.04 -1.99 -4.07
C ALA A 88 7.39 -2.17 -3.34
N PHE A 89 8.19 -1.11 -3.21
CA PHE A 89 9.44 -1.17 -2.44
C PHE A 89 9.16 -1.46 -0.96
N SER A 90 8.17 -0.83 -0.36
CA SER A 90 7.79 -1.10 1.03
C SER A 90 7.26 -2.54 1.22
N ALA A 91 6.53 -3.08 0.25
CA ALA A 91 6.04 -4.46 0.28
C ALA A 91 7.19 -5.49 0.28
N GLY A 92 8.30 -5.20 -0.42
CA GLY A 92 9.46 -6.10 -0.48
C GLY A 92 10.16 -6.33 0.86
N GLU A 93 9.95 -5.45 1.86
CA GLU A 93 10.45 -5.64 3.24
C GLU A 93 9.95 -6.95 3.86
N PHE A 94 8.75 -7.40 3.49
CA PHE A 94 8.15 -8.61 4.03
C PHE A 94 8.74 -9.92 3.45
N PHE A 95 9.53 -9.83 2.37
CA PHE A 95 10.17 -10.99 1.71
C PHE A 95 11.53 -11.35 2.30
N ARG A 96 11.64 -11.41 3.62
CA ARG A 96 12.84 -11.94 4.28
C ARG A 96 12.90 -13.46 4.12
N VAL A 97 13.98 -13.96 3.53
CA VAL A 97 14.20 -15.40 3.30
C VAL A 97 14.16 -16.18 4.63
N SER A 98 14.63 -15.59 5.74
CA SER A 98 14.54 -16.20 7.06
C SER A 98 13.10 -16.44 7.51
N ALA A 99 12.19 -15.52 7.25
CA ALA A 99 10.76 -15.65 7.58
C ALA A 99 10.04 -16.64 6.64
N LEU A 100 10.41 -16.66 5.35
CA LEU A 100 9.83 -17.59 4.38
C LEU A 100 10.28 -19.06 4.57
N LYS A 101 11.47 -19.32 5.12
CA LYS A 101 12.00 -20.70 5.27
C LYS A 101 11.15 -21.58 6.18
N SER A 102 10.45 -21.04 7.16
CA SER A 102 9.66 -21.84 8.11
C SER A 102 8.33 -22.33 7.56
N ASN A 103 7.62 -21.52 6.75
CA ASN A 103 6.27 -21.80 6.26
C ASN A 103 6.03 -21.45 4.77
N GLY A 104 7.06 -21.07 4.02
CA GLY A 104 6.94 -20.43 2.69
C GLY A 104 6.14 -21.22 1.67
N VAL A 105 6.32 -22.54 1.57
CA VAL A 105 5.55 -23.37 0.61
C VAL A 105 4.06 -23.39 0.97
N LYS A 106 3.73 -23.51 2.26
CA LYS A 106 2.33 -23.50 2.70
C LYS A 106 1.66 -22.17 2.40
N VAL A 107 2.36 -21.08 2.72
CA VAL A 107 1.86 -19.72 2.45
C VAL A 107 1.68 -19.49 0.96
N LEU A 108 2.65 -19.90 0.12
CA LEU A 108 2.55 -19.79 -1.34
C LEU A 108 1.31 -20.53 -1.88
N VAL A 109 1.05 -21.76 -1.42
CA VAL A 109 -0.15 -22.53 -1.83
C VAL A 109 -1.43 -21.82 -1.41
N ILE A 110 -1.48 -21.28 -0.19
CA ILE A 110 -2.64 -20.52 0.29
C ILE A 110 -2.86 -19.29 -0.59
N THR A 111 -1.81 -18.49 -0.84
CA THR A 111 -1.90 -17.26 -1.64
C THR A 111 -2.35 -17.54 -3.08
N VAL A 112 -1.75 -18.54 -3.74
CA VAL A 112 -2.15 -18.89 -5.11
C VAL A 112 -3.61 -19.34 -5.18
N LEU A 113 -4.05 -20.19 -4.24
CA LEU A 113 -5.44 -20.68 -4.22
C LEU A 113 -6.44 -19.55 -3.94
N GLU A 114 -6.14 -18.63 -3.01
CA GLU A 114 -7.06 -17.55 -2.68
C GLU A 114 -7.15 -16.51 -3.80
N ALA A 115 -6.01 -16.14 -4.40
CA ALA A 115 -5.96 -15.22 -5.52
C ALA A 115 -6.64 -15.81 -6.78
N CYS A 116 -6.33 -17.06 -7.13
CA CYS A 116 -6.92 -17.74 -8.27
C CYS A 116 -8.43 -17.95 -8.10
N MET A 117 -8.90 -18.33 -6.91
CA MET A 117 -10.34 -18.53 -6.67
C MET A 117 -11.11 -17.22 -6.83
N ALA A 118 -10.60 -16.11 -6.30
CA ALA A 118 -11.19 -14.79 -6.49
C ALA A 118 -11.26 -14.41 -7.98
N SER A 119 -10.14 -14.57 -8.68
CA SER A 119 -10.07 -14.28 -10.12
C SER A 119 -11.02 -15.14 -10.93
N VAL A 120 -11.07 -16.45 -10.68
CA VAL A 120 -11.95 -17.39 -11.39
C VAL A 120 -13.43 -17.06 -11.19
N LEU A 121 -13.86 -16.79 -9.95
CA LEU A 121 -15.25 -16.44 -9.67
C LEU A 121 -15.66 -15.13 -10.34
N VAL A 122 -14.80 -14.11 -10.30
CA VAL A 122 -15.08 -12.84 -10.97
C VAL A 122 -15.11 -13.04 -12.50
N PHE A 123 -14.18 -13.83 -13.07
CA PHE A 123 -14.15 -14.12 -14.50
C PHE A 123 -15.41 -14.85 -14.97
N ILE A 124 -15.82 -15.90 -14.26
CA ILE A 124 -17.03 -16.65 -14.59
C ILE A 124 -18.26 -15.74 -14.58
N ALA A 125 -18.41 -14.91 -13.56
CA ALA A 125 -19.54 -14.01 -13.46
C ALA A 125 -19.55 -12.95 -14.55
N THR A 126 -18.43 -12.31 -14.82
CA THR A 126 -18.35 -11.20 -15.77
C THR A 126 -18.34 -11.66 -17.23
N TYR A 127 -17.67 -12.77 -17.53
CA TYR A 127 -17.56 -13.28 -18.91
C TYR A 127 -18.71 -14.21 -19.29
N LEU A 128 -19.03 -15.23 -18.44
CA LEU A 128 -20.01 -16.26 -18.78
C LEU A 128 -21.45 -15.87 -18.42
N VAL A 129 -21.66 -15.14 -17.30
CA VAL A 129 -23.01 -14.80 -16.84
C VAL A 129 -23.46 -13.44 -17.34
N MET A 130 -22.56 -12.44 -17.32
CA MET A 130 -22.89 -11.05 -17.69
C MET A 130 -22.50 -10.70 -19.12
N ASP A 131 -21.73 -11.55 -19.81
CA ASP A 131 -21.25 -11.39 -21.20
C ASP A 131 -20.55 -10.05 -21.45
N LEU A 132 -19.69 -9.59 -20.52
CA LEU A 132 -19.02 -8.29 -20.59
C LEU A 132 -17.81 -8.24 -21.56
N GLY A 133 -17.60 -9.30 -22.33
CA GLY A 133 -16.48 -9.41 -23.26
C GLY A 133 -15.16 -9.83 -22.59
N MET A 134 -14.27 -10.45 -23.39
CA MET A 134 -13.05 -11.09 -22.91
C MET A 134 -12.06 -10.09 -22.29
N ALA A 135 -11.78 -8.98 -22.97
CA ALA A 135 -10.79 -7.99 -22.52
C ALA A 135 -11.17 -7.38 -21.16
N PHE A 136 -12.44 -7.01 -21.00
CA PHE A 136 -12.95 -6.46 -19.76
C PHE A 136 -12.92 -7.49 -18.62
N SER A 137 -13.45 -8.68 -18.87
CA SER A 137 -13.61 -9.72 -17.86
C SER A 137 -12.28 -10.28 -17.35
N ILE A 138 -11.32 -10.54 -18.25
CA ILE A 138 -10.01 -11.06 -17.85
C ILE A 138 -9.22 -10.03 -17.03
N THR A 139 -9.32 -8.76 -17.41
CA THR A 139 -8.61 -7.69 -16.68
C THR A 139 -9.24 -7.45 -15.31
N LEU A 140 -10.58 -7.36 -15.22
CA LEU A 140 -11.28 -7.20 -13.96
C LEU A 140 -11.02 -8.39 -13.01
N SER A 141 -10.97 -9.61 -13.55
CA SER A 141 -10.69 -10.80 -12.75
C SER A 141 -9.26 -10.82 -12.20
N ALA A 142 -8.29 -10.38 -12.95
CA ALA A 142 -6.90 -10.27 -12.48
C ALA A 142 -6.75 -9.22 -11.37
N LEU A 143 -7.48 -8.10 -11.47
CA LEU A 143 -7.50 -7.08 -10.42
C LEU A 143 -8.12 -7.58 -9.11
N ALA A 144 -8.96 -8.64 -9.15
CA ALA A 144 -9.54 -9.25 -7.95
C ALA A 144 -8.51 -10.00 -7.09
N ALA A 145 -7.36 -10.38 -7.64
CA ALA A 145 -6.30 -11.07 -6.90
C ALA A 145 -5.70 -10.20 -5.79
N ALA A 146 -5.39 -8.93 -6.05
CA ALA A 146 -4.65 -8.05 -5.14
C ALA A 146 -5.37 -7.78 -3.81
N THR A 147 -4.62 -7.73 -2.69
CA THR A 147 -5.10 -7.40 -1.34
C THR A 147 -4.34 -6.19 -0.79
N ALA A 148 -4.99 -5.36 0.04
CA ALA A 148 -4.35 -4.18 0.63
C ALA A 148 -3.65 -4.54 1.96
N PRO A 149 -2.31 -4.47 2.04
CA PRO A 149 -1.61 -4.74 3.28
C PRO A 149 -1.82 -3.66 4.35
N ALA A 150 -2.00 -2.40 3.95
CA ALA A 150 -1.97 -1.26 4.85
C ALA A 150 -3.09 -1.27 5.91
N SER A 151 -4.32 -1.55 5.51
CA SER A 151 -5.48 -1.58 6.43
C SER A 151 -5.42 -2.79 7.37
N THR A 152 -4.97 -3.94 6.89
CA THR A 152 -4.76 -5.15 7.70
C THR A 152 -3.65 -4.94 8.73
N LEU A 153 -2.48 -4.42 8.30
CA LEU A 153 -1.37 -4.08 9.19
C LEU A 153 -1.78 -3.06 10.27
N MET A 154 -2.55 -2.03 9.88
CA MET A 154 -3.05 -1.03 10.83
C MET A 154 -3.94 -1.68 11.89
N THR A 155 -4.82 -2.60 11.49
CA THR A 155 -5.70 -3.33 12.42
C THR A 155 -4.89 -4.20 13.38
N ILE A 156 -3.90 -4.95 12.88
CA ILE A 156 -2.99 -5.77 13.71
C ILE A 156 -2.25 -4.91 14.74
N ARG A 157 -1.70 -3.76 14.31
CA ARG A 157 -0.99 -2.82 15.20
C ARG A 157 -1.90 -2.20 16.26
N GLN A 158 -3.14 -1.87 15.90
CA GLN A 158 -4.11 -1.28 16.83
C GLN A 158 -4.62 -2.27 17.88
N THR A 159 -4.69 -3.55 17.53
CA THR A 159 -5.16 -4.62 18.43
C THR A 159 -4.02 -5.33 19.15
N HIS A 160 -2.76 -5.03 18.81
CA HIS A 160 -1.58 -5.77 19.28
C HIS A 160 -1.70 -7.29 19.05
N ALA A 161 -2.40 -7.68 17.98
CA ALA A 161 -2.64 -9.07 17.64
C ALA A 161 -1.34 -9.81 17.29
N HIS A 162 -1.26 -11.08 17.68
CA HIS A 162 -0.10 -11.96 17.45
C HIS A 162 -0.55 -13.40 17.25
N GLY A 163 0.36 -14.27 16.82
CA GLY A 163 0.10 -15.69 16.64
C GLY A 163 0.05 -16.15 15.18
N ASP A 164 -0.19 -17.46 14.93
CA ASP A 164 -0.08 -18.08 13.60
C ASP A 164 -1.00 -17.48 12.55
N LEU A 165 -2.19 -17.00 12.93
CA LEU A 165 -3.07 -16.29 12.00
C LEU A 165 -2.41 -14.99 11.51
N VAL A 166 -1.84 -14.19 12.41
CA VAL A 166 -1.20 -12.91 12.06
C VAL A 166 0.03 -13.14 11.19
N ASP A 167 0.88 -14.09 11.55
CA ASP A 167 2.09 -14.42 10.79
C ASP A 167 1.74 -14.94 9.39
N THR A 168 0.73 -15.82 9.29
CA THR A 168 0.25 -16.33 8.00
C THR A 168 -0.37 -15.22 7.17
N LEU A 169 -1.20 -14.36 7.76
CA LEU A 169 -1.88 -13.24 7.10
C LEU A 169 -0.87 -12.25 6.49
N LEU A 170 0.16 -11.85 7.25
CA LEU A 170 1.18 -10.93 6.78
C LEU A 170 1.97 -11.50 5.58
N GLN A 171 2.31 -12.79 5.64
CA GLN A 171 3.01 -13.47 4.55
C GLN A 171 2.13 -13.66 3.31
N VAL A 172 0.85 -14.02 3.48
CA VAL A 172 -0.12 -14.17 2.38
C VAL A 172 -0.33 -12.84 1.68
N VAL A 173 -0.61 -11.75 2.43
CA VAL A 173 -0.85 -10.43 1.87
C VAL A 173 0.37 -9.91 1.10
N ALA A 174 1.59 -10.17 1.59
CA ALA A 174 2.80 -9.79 0.87
C ALA A 174 2.96 -10.55 -0.46
N LEU A 175 2.74 -11.88 -0.47
CA LEU A 175 2.82 -12.69 -1.67
C LEU A 175 1.69 -12.43 -2.67
N ASP A 176 0.55 -11.98 -2.19
CA ASP A 176 -0.63 -11.69 -2.99
C ASP A 176 -0.39 -10.59 -4.02
N ASP A 177 0.40 -9.59 -3.66
CA ASP A 177 0.81 -8.54 -4.60
C ASP A 177 1.63 -9.11 -5.78
N VAL A 178 2.50 -10.10 -5.53
CA VAL A 178 3.25 -10.78 -6.61
C VAL A 178 2.32 -11.56 -7.52
N VAL A 179 1.44 -12.38 -6.94
CA VAL A 179 0.50 -13.19 -7.71
C VAL A 179 -0.44 -12.29 -8.51
N GLY A 180 -0.95 -11.22 -7.89
CA GLY A 180 -1.82 -10.24 -8.53
C GLY A 180 -1.14 -9.52 -9.71
N LEU A 181 0.12 -9.13 -9.57
CA LEU A 181 0.89 -8.47 -10.64
C LEU A 181 1.19 -9.41 -11.82
N VAL A 182 1.53 -10.67 -11.55
CA VAL A 182 1.71 -11.67 -12.61
C VAL A 182 0.39 -11.93 -13.33
N ALA A 183 -0.70 -12.13 -12.60
CA ALA A 183 -2.03 -12.31 -13.16
C ALA A 183 -2.45 -11.10 -14.01
N TYR A 184 -2.24 -9.88 -13.52
CA TYR A 184 -2.51 -8.64 -14.24
C TYR A 184 -1.70 -8.55 -15.56
N SER A 185 -0.41 -8.86 -15.53
CA SER A 185 0.44 -8.77 -16.72
C SER A 185 0.01 -9.76 -17.81
N ILE A 186 -0.45 -10.94 -17.43
CA ILE A 186 -1.03 -11.92 -18.37
C ILE A 186 -2.37 -11.40 -18.90
N ALA A 187 -3.23 -10.92 -18.00
CA ALA A 187 -4.56 -10.44 -18.35
C ALA A 187 -4.53 -9.27 -19.32
N ILE A 188 -3.65 -8.27 -19.10
CA ILE A 188 -3.52 -7.12 -20.00
C ILE A 188 -3.04 -7.52 -21.38
N SER A 189 -2.13 -8.51 -21.48
CA SER A 189 -1.66 -9.04 -22.76
C SER A 189 -2.76 -9.76 -23.54
N VAL A 190 -3.59 -10.53 -22.84
CA VAL A 190 -4.77 -11.20 -23.43
C VAL A 190 -5.80 -10.16 -23.86
N ALA A 191 -6.05 -9.14 -23.03
CA ALA A 191 -6.99 -8.07 -23.33
C ALA A 191 -6.59 -7.29 -24.60
N LEU A 192 -5.34 -6.86 -24.70
CA LEU A 192 -4.82 -6.15 -25.87
C LEU A 192 -4.90 -6.99 -27.16
N SER A 193 -4.60 -8.28 -27.06
CA SER A 193 -4.73 -9.21 -28.18
C SER A 193 -6.18 -9.35 -28.64
N SER A 194 -7.11 -9.45 -27.70
CA SER A 194 -8.55 -9.54 -27.96
C SER A 194 -9.10 -8.29 -28.65
N ILE A 195 -8.64 -7.10 -28.25
CA ILE A 195 -9.06 -5.82 -28.83
C ILE A 195 -8.47 -5.63 -30.23
N SER A 196 -7.20 -6.02 -30.42
CA SER A 196 -6.49 -5.79 -31.69
C SER A 196 -6.98 -6.64 -32.88
N GLY A 197 -7.88 -7.60 -32.63
CA GLY A 197 -8.44 -8.49 -33.69
C GLY A 197 -7.38 -9.33 -34.43
N LYS A 198 -6.10 -9.20 -34.03
CA LYS A 198 -5.04 -10.07 -34.54
C LYS A 198 -5.26 -11.43 -33.91
N ALA A 199 -5.80 -12.35 -34.74
CA ALA A 199 -5.86 -13.76 -34.38
C ALA A 199 -4.52 -14.14 -33.75
N ALA A 200 -4.59 -14.58 -32.54
CA ALA A 200 -3.46 -14.86 -31.67
C ALA A 200 -2.31 -15.54 -32.46
N GLY A 201 -1.15 -14.92 -32.42
CA GLY A 201 0.08 -15.66 -32.45
C GLY A 201 -0.06 -16.80 -31.43
N ASN A 202 0.64 -17.90 -31.62
CA ASN A 202 0.52 -19.11 -30.79
C ASN A 202 0.16 -18.75 -29.33
N GLY A 203 -0.95 -19.26 -28.79
CA GLY A 203 -1.43 -18.90 -27.41
C GLY A 203 -0.37 -19.05 -26.31
N PHE A 204 0.67 -19.84 -26.61
CA PHE A 204 1.89 -19.98 -25.85
C PHE A 204 2.69 -18.65 -25.77
N GLU A 205 2.82 -17.90 -26.85
CA GLU A 205 3.58 -16.63 -26.88
C GLU A 205 2.87 -15.55 -26.08
N MET A 206 1.54 -15.55 -26.08
CA MET A 206 0.72 -14.60 -25.25
C MET A 206 0.94 -14.76 -23.75
N ILE A 207 1.22 -15.96 -23.28
CA ILE A 207 1.45 -16.24 -21.85
C ILE A 207 2.93 -16.13 -21.50
N VAL A 208 3.81 -16.68 -22.34
CA VAL A 208 5.25 -16.77 -22.05
C VAL A 208 5.93 -15.41 -22.11
N ARG A 209 5.59 -14.56 -23.10
CA ARG A 209 6.20 -13.24 -23.24
C ARG A 209 6.01 -12.34 -22.00
N PRO A 210 4.81 -12.15 -21.42
CA PRO A 210 4.64 -11.38 -20.20
C PRO A 210 5.41 -11.97 -19.00
N ILE A 211 5.47 -13.30 -18.90
CA ILE A 211 6.22 -13.96 -17.82
C ILE A 211 7.72 -13.67 -17.97
N LEU A 212 8.28 -13.76 -19.18
CA LEU A 212 9.68 -13.46 -19.43
C LEU A 212 10.01 -11.99 -19.19
N VAL A 213 9.14 -11.07 -19.59
CA VAL A 213 9.28 -9.62 -19.31
C VAL A 213 9.28 -9.38 -17.81
N ASN A 214 8.32 -9.93 -17.07
CA ASN A 214 8.25 -9.81 -15.62
C ASN A 214 9.49 -10.40 -14.92
N LEU A 215 9.99 -11.54 -15.41
CA LEU A 215 11.24 -12.13 -14.91
C LEU A 215 12.44 -11.20 -15.16
N GLY A 216 12.51 -10.59 -16.35
CA GLY A 216 13.51 -9.59 -16.68
C GLY A 216 13.46 -8.38 -15.76
N VAL A 217 12.27 -7.87 -15.49
CA VAL A 217 12.05 -6.74 -14.55
C VAL A 217 12.44 -7.13 -13.12
N LEU A 218 12.12 -8.35 -12.66
CA LEU A 218 12.55 -8.87 -11.35
C LEU A 218 14.08 -8.94 -11.24
N LEU A 219 14.76 -9.46 -12.27
CA LEU A 219 16.23 -9.55 -12.30
C LEU A 219 16.86 -8.15 -12.31
N LEU A 220 16.34 -7.24 -13.12
CA LEU A 220 16.80 -5.85 -13.18
C LEU A 220 16.60 -5.16 -11.80
N GLY A 221 15.44 -5.33 -11.18
CA GLY A 221 15.17 -4.83 -9.83
C GLY A 221 16.13 -5.40 -8.80
N GLY A 222 16.43 -6.69 -8.87
CA GLY A 222 17.44 -7.34 -8.02
C GLY A 222 18.83 -6.73 -8.17
N LEU A 223 19.26 -6.43 -9.40
CA LEU A 223 20.52 -5.73 -9.68
C LEU A 223 20.53 -4.33 -9.05
N PHE A 224 19.43 -3.58 -9.17
CA PHE A 224 19.29 -2.28 -8.50
C PHE A 224 19.29 -2.41 -6.97
N GLY A 225 18.76 -3.50 -6.41
CA GLY A 225 18.83 -3.81 -4.98
C GLY A 225 20.27 -4.05 -4.51
N LEU A 226 21.09 -4.75 -5.30
CA LEU A 226 22.52 -4.88 -5.04
C LEU A 226 23.24 -3.54 -5.17
N LEU A 227 22.92 -2.76 -6.20
CA LEU A 227 23.47 -1.41 -6.40
C LEU A 227 23.16 -0.52 -5.19
N LEU A 228 21.92 -0.57 -4.71
CA LEU A 228 21.49 0.14 -3.50
C LEU A 228 22.35 -0.26 -2.29
N LYS A 229 22.58 -1.55 -2.07
CA LYS A 229 23.48 -2.03 -1.00
C LYS A 229 24.89 -1.49 -1.14
N PHE A 230 25.47 -1.56 -2.34
CA PHE A 230 26.84 -1.07 -2.57
C PHE A 230 26.95 0.44 -2.40
N SER A 231 25.90 1.18 -2.77
CA SER A 231 25.82 2.64 -2.59
C SER A 231 25.59 3.04 -1.12
N MET A 232 25.05 2.13 -0.29
CA MET A 232 24.85 2.32 1.15
C MET A 232 26.14 1.95 1.91
N GLY A 233 27.13 2.83 1.95
CA GLY A 233 28.34 2.65 2.77
C GLY A 233 28.03 2.69 4.28
N ARG A 234 28.90 2.06 5.08
CA ARG A 234 28.72 1.95 6.55
C ARG A 234 28.68 3.28 7.33
N LYS A 235 28.98 4.43 6.68
CA LYS A 235 29.12 5.75 7.32
C LYS A 235 28.22 6.85 6.72
N HIS A 236 27.16 6.51 6.01
CA HIS A 236 26.27 7.54 5.45
C HIS A 236 25.28 8.07 6.49
N SER A 237 25.08 9.42 6.48
CA SER A 237 24.06 10.08 7.28
C SER A 237 22.65 9.59 6.85
N THR A 238 21.68 9.77 7.72
CA THR A 238 20.27 9.41 7.49
C THR A 238 19.74 10.02 6.18
N ASP A 239 20.06 11.29 5.91
CA ASP A 239 19.57 12.01 4.73
C ASP A 239 20.20 11.48 3.44
N ASN A 240 21.51 11.22 3.43
CA ASN A 240 22.20 10.67 2.25
C ASN A 240 21.65 9.30 1.85
N ARG A 241 21.28 8.47 2.83
CA ARG A 241 20.69 7.14 2.59
C ARG A 241 19.32 7.26 1.92
N LEU A 242 18.48 8.18 2.39
CA LEU A 242 17.18 8.45 1.80
C LEU A 242 17.32 8.98 0.37
N ILE A 243 18.22 9.94 0.15
CA ILE A 243 18.48 10.52 -1.18
C ILE A 243 18.93 9.44 -2.16
N ILE A 244 19.87 8.57 -1.78
CA ILE A 244 20.35 7.47 -2.63
C ILE A 244 19.20 6.51 -2.96
N ALA A 245 18.40 6.11 -1.97
CA ALA A 245 17.29 5.18 -2.19
C ALA A 245 16.22 5.77 -3.10
N VAL A 246 15.79 7.00 -2.86
CA VAL A 246 14.79 7.70 -3.68
C VAL A 246 15.34 7.93 -5.09
N GLY A 247 16.61 8.35 -5.22
CA GLY A 247 17.24 8.54 -6.52
C GLY A 247 17.32 7.25 -7.35
N LEU A 248 17.67 6.12 -6.73
CA LEU A 248 17.69 4.83 -7.42
C LEU A 248 16.29 4.31 -7.75
N LEU A 249 15.29 4.55 -6.88
CA LEU A 249 13.90 4.24 -7.18
C LEU A 249 13.40 5.01 -8.40
N PHE A 250 13.65 6.31 -8.46
CA PHE A 250 13.24 7.14 -9.59
C PHE A 250 13.98 6.76 -10.88
N LEU A 251 15.28 6.49 -10.79
CA LEU A 251 16.05 5.99 -11.93
C LEU A 251 15.49 4.67 -12.46
N PHE A 252 15.16 3.75 -11.56
CA PHE A 252 14.54 2.47 -11.92
C PHE A 252 13.18 2.66 -12.60
N CYS A 253 12.32 3.55 -12.06
CA CYS A 253 11.05 3.91 -12.69
C CYS A 253 11.26 4.51 -14.08
N GLY A 254 12.24 5.39 -14.24
CA GLY A 254 12.59 5.98 -15.55
C GLY A 254 13.06 4.93 -16.55
N VAL A 255 13.89 3.98 -16.14
CA VAL A 255 14.32 2.85 -16.99
C VAL A 255 13.13 1.98 -17.39
N CYS A 256 12.26 1.63 -16.45
CA CYS A 256 11.06 0.85 -16.74
C CYS A 256 10.11 1.59 -17.70
N SER A 257 9.90 2.89 -17.49
CA SER A 257 9.11 3.73 -18.38
C SER A 257 9.69 3.80 -19.79
N TYR A 258 11.02 3.89 -19.92
CA TYR A 258 11.69 3.85 -21.22
C TYR A 258 11.54 2.51 -21.94
N LEU A 259 11.50 1.41 -21.19
CA LEU A 259 11.30 0.05 -21.71
C LEU A 259 9.81 -0.33 -21.89
N ASP A 260 8.90 0.58 -21.57
CA ASP A 260 7.44 0.37 -21.58
C ASP A 260 7.00 -0.84 -20.73
N VAL A 261 7.61 -0.99 -19.56
CA VAL A 261 7.31 -2.04 -18.59
C VAL A 261 6.93 -1.47 -17.22
N SER A 262 6.13 -2.22 -16.46
CA SER A 262 5.72 -1.80 -15.11
C SER A 262 6.89 -1.87 -14.12
N PRO A 263 7.17 -0.82 -13.33
CA PRO A 263 8.24 -0.82 -12.34
C PRO A 263 7.91 -1.64 -11.07
N LEU A 264 6.65 -2.04 -10.86
CA LEU A 264 6.15 -2.61 -9.61
C LEU A 264 6.95 -3.82 -9.13
N LEU A 265 7.01 -4.89 -9.93
CA LEU A 265 7.74 -6.11 -9.58
C LEU A 265 9.23 -5.86 -9.36
N GLY A 266 9.82 -4.96 -10.14
CA GLY A 266 11.23 -4.61 -10.01
C GLY A 266 11.54 -3.84 -8.74
N CYS A 267 10.71 -2.85 -8.35
CA CYS A 267 10.86 -2.13 -7.08
C CYS A 267 10.71 -3.07 -5.88
N MET A 268 9.79 -4.02 -5.95
CA MET A 268 9.64 -5.04 -4.92
C MET A 268 10.85 -5.98 -4.87
N SER A 269 11.37 -6.42 -6.01
CA SER A 269 12.61 -7.22 -6.08
C SER A 269 13.81 -6.44 -5.56
N MET A 270 13.93 -5.15 -5.88
CA MET A 270 14.98 -4.25 -5.40
C MET A 270 15.03 -4.22 -3.86
N SER A 271 13.90 -4.02 -3.21
CA SER A 271 13.81 -4.01 -1.75
C SER A 271 13.98 -5.39 -1.14
N THR A 272 13.44 -6.44 -1.77
CA THR A 272 13.61 -7.84 -1.35
C THR A 272 15.08 -8.23 -1.33
N VAL A 273 15.82 -7.93 -2.38
CA VAL A 273 17.27 -8.20 -2.42
C VAL A 273 17.98 -7.36 -1.36
N TYR A 274 17.66 -6.08 -1.25
CA TYR A 274 18.29 -5.21 -0.26
C TYR A 274 18.09 -5.70 1.18
N VAL A 275 16.88 -6.08 1.59
CA VAL A 275 16.57 -6.52 2.96
C VAL A 275 17.23 -7.86 3.31
N ASN A 276 17.48 -8.71 2.32
CA ASN A 276 18.13 -10.02 2.53
C ASN A 276 19.66 -9.97 2.49
N VAL A 277 20.23 -8.91 1.93
CA VAL A 277 21.69 -8.74 1.78
C VAL A 277 22.24 -7.70 2.75
N SER A 278 21.37 -6.85 3.33
CA SER A 278 21.73 -5.85 4.34
C SER A 278 20.85 -6.04 5.57
N ASP A 279 21.45 -5.97 6.78
CA ASP A 279 20.71 -6.00 8.05
C ASP A 279 20.15 -4.62 8.42
N ASP A 280 19.71 -3.85 7.40
CA ASP A 280 19.37 -2.44 7.56
C ASP A 280 17.85 -2.19 7.48
N ASP A 281 17.19 -2.21 8.62
CA ASP A 281 15.77 -1.88 8.75
C ASP A 281 15.49 -0.37 8.78
N LYS A 282 16.54 0.45 8.93
CA LYS A 282 16.36 1.91 9.08
C LYS A 282 15.87 2.56 7.80
N LEU A 283 16.33 2.06 6.63
CA LEU A 283 15.94 2.61 5.34
C LEU A 283 14.42 2.52 5.11
N PHE A 284 13.82 1.37 5.42
CA PHE A 284 12.36 1.19 5.26
C PHE A 284 11.57 2.14 6.17
N LYS A 285 12.05 2.34 7.42
CA LYS A 285 11.44 3.34 8.32
C LYS A 285 11.53 4.75 7.74
N GLN A 286 12.68 5.14 7.18
CA GLN A 286 12.88 6.45 6.56
C GLN A 286 11.97 6.66 5.35
N LEU A 287 11.87 5.67 4.45
CA LEU A 287 10.98 5.72 3.30
C LEU A 287 9.51 5.79 3.72
N ASN A 288 9.13 5.07 4.77
CA ASN A 288 7.78 5.12 5.33
C ASN A 288 7.44 6.48 5.96
N TYR A 289 8.43 7.26 6.43
CA TYR A 289 8.23 8.65 6.87
C TYR A 289 8.20 9.64 5.70
N PHE A 290 8.90 9.36 4.61
CA PHE A 290 8.98 10.25 3.44
C PHE A 290 7.80 10.07 2.48
N SER A 291 7.32 8.84 2.27
CA SER A 291 6.32 8.51 1.27
C SER A 291 4.89 9.07 1.50
N PRO A 292 4.40 9.37 2.72
CA PRO A 292 3.01 9.73 2.94
C PRO A 292 2.47 10.87 2.07
N PRO A 293 3.19 11.99 1.81
CA PRO A 293 2.69 13.03 0.92
C PRO A 293 2.53 12.56 -0.53
N ILE A 294 3.43 11.70 -1.01
CA ILE A 294 3.39 11.13 -2.38
C ILE A 294 2.17 10.21 -2.50
N LEU A 295 1.97 9.33 -1.53
CA LEU A 295 0.83 8.41 -1.49
C LEU A 295 -0.50 9.16 -1.36
N LEU A 296 -0.54 10.23 -0.55
CA LEU A 296 -1.72 11.09 -0.45
C LEU A 296 -2.08 11.69 -1.81
N LEU A 297 -1.12 12.31 -2.49
CA LEU A 297 -1.34 12.90 -3.82
C LEU A 297 -1.81 11.85 -4.84
N PHE A 298 -1.25 10.64 -4.80
CA PHE A 298 -1.68 9.52 -5.66
C PHE A 298 -3.14 9.13 -5.42
N PHE A 299 -3.54 8.95 -4.16
CA PHE A 299 -4.92 8.56 -3.85
C PHE A 299 -5.92 9.69 -4.09
N VAL A 300 -5.55 10.95 -3.82
CA VAL A 300 -6.39 12.11 -4.19
C VAL A 300 -6.55 12.18 -5.70
N ARG A 301 -5.47 12.02 -6.47
CA ARG A 301 -5.54 11.96 -7.93
C ARG A 301 -6.42 10.82 -8.43
N SER A 302 -6.33 9.65 -7.80
CA SER A 302 -7.23 8.53 -8.12
C SER A 302 -8.70 8.90 -7.91
N GLY A 303 -9.00 9.63 -6.84
CA GLY A 303 -10.33 10.19 -6.59
C GLY A 303 -10.76 11.26 -7.60
N LEU A 304 -9.82 12.11 -8.08
CA LEU A 304 -10.09 13.09 -9.16
C LEU A 304 -10.49 12.41 -10.47
N ASN A 305 -9.92 11.25 -10.77
CA ASN A 305 -10.23 10.45 -11.96
C ASN A 305 -11.50 9.60 -11.79
N PHE A 306 -12.13 9.61 -10.62
CA PHE A 306 -13.33 8.82 -10.36
C PHE A 306 -14.54 9.40 -11.08
N ARG A 307 -15.09 8.64 -12.03
CA ARG A 307 -16.23 9.03 -12.87
C ARG A 307 -17.56 8.71 -12.18
N LEU A 308 -17.96 9.56 -11.23
CA LEU A 308 -19.17 9.34 -10.43
C LEU A 308 -20.42 9.26 -11.31
N GLU A 309 -20.51 10.11 -12.35
CA GLU A 309 -21.63 10.08 -13.30
C GLU A 309 -21.70 8.76 -14.07
N ALA A 310 -20.56 8.20 -14.48
CA ALA A 310 -20.51 6.94 -15.18
C ALA A 310 -21.03 5.78 -14.34
N LEU A 311 -20.81 5.83 -13.02
CA LEU A 311 -21.26 4.77 -12.11
C LEU A 311 -22.80 4.63 -12.08
N PHE A 312 -23.51 5.75 -12.15
CA PHE A 312 -24.97 5.81 -12.04
C PHE A 312 -25.69 6.04 -13.37
N SER A 313 -24.96 6.39 -14.43
CA SER A 313 -25.55 6.71 -15.73
C SER A 313 -25.94 5.43 -16.49
N PRO A 314 -27.19 5.35 -17.03
CA PRO A 314 -27.56 4.24 -17.88
C PRO A 314 -26.77 4.16 -19.20
N ASN A 315 -26.22 5.28 -19.64
CA ASN A 315 -25.44 5.39 -20.87
C ASN A 315 -23.99 4.86 -20.74
N SER A 316 -23.52 4.66 -19.51
CA SER A 316 -22.17 4.12 -19.22
C SER A 316 -22.23 2.62 -18.91
N ALA A 317 -23.15 1.90 -19.53
CA ALA A 317 -23.28 0.46 -19.37
C ALA A 317 -22.27 -0.26 -20.25
N VAL A 318 -21.55 -1.21 -19.67
CA VAL A 318 -20.73 -2.16 -20.43
C VAL A 318 -21.66 -3.26 -20.93
N GLN A 319 -21.85 -3.34 -22.23
CA GLN A 319 -22.79 -4.28 -22.88
C GLN A 319 -24.21 -4.28 -22.28
N GLY A 320 -24.68 -3.11 -21.87
CA GLY A 320 -26.03 -2.94 -21.30
C GLY A 320 -26.11 -3.13 -19.78
N VAL A 321 -25.01 -3.49 -19.12
CA VAL A 321 -24.97 -3.65 -17.67
C VAL A 321 -24.41 -2.40 -17.01
N PRO A 322 -25.13 -1.74 -16.07
CA PRO A 322 -24.65 -0.55 -15.37
C PRO A 322 -23.39 -0.82 -14.55
N LEU A 323 -22.44 0.13 -14.52
CA LEU A 323 -21.18 -0.03 -13.79
C LEU A 323 -21.38 -0.27 -12.28
N ILE A 324 -22.41 0.32 -11.68
CA ILE A 324 -22.74 0.10 -10.27
C ILE A 324 -23.06 -1.38 -9.99
N GLN A 325 -23.80 -2.02 -10.89
CA GLN A 325 -24.17 -3.42 -10.76
C GLN A 325 -22.94 -4.32 -10.87
N ILE A 326 -22.05 -4.03 -11.82
CA ILE A 326 -20.78 -4.73 -11.98
C ILE A 326 -19.92 -4.56 -10.72
N SER A 327 -19.85 -3.35 -10.16
CA SER A 327 -19.08 -3.04 -8.95
C SER A 327 -19.59 -3.83 -7.74
N ILE A 328 -20.90 -3.94 -7.55
CA ILE A 328 -21.50 -4.71 -6.44
C ILE A 328 -21.22 -6.20 -6.61
N ILE A 329 -21.41 -6.74 -7.82
CA ILE A 329 -21.14 -8.14 -8.10
C ILE A 329 -19.66 -8.48 -7.90
N TYR A 330 -18.76 -7.62 -8.43
CA TYR A 330 -17.32 -7.74 -8.21
C TYR A 330 -16.98 -7.74 -6.72
N PHE A 331 -17.55 -6.79 -5.96
CA PHE A 331 -17.34 -6.68 -4.53
C PHE A 331 -17.70 -7.99 -3.78
N ILE A 332 -18.88 -8.53 -4.03
CA ILE A 332 -19.37 -9.74 -3.34
C ILE A 332 -18.55 -10.98 -3.77
N LEU A 333 -18.36 -11.17 -5.08
CA LEU A 333 -17.70 -12.38 -5.60
C LEU A 333 -16.22 -12.43 -5.24
N ARG A 334 -15.54 -11.28 -5.18
CA ARG A 334 -14.16 -11.26 -4.69
C ARG A 334 -14.07 -11.66 -3.22
N ILE A 335 -14.95 -11.18 -2.36
CA ILE A 335 -14.98 -11.59 -0.94
C ILE A 335 -15.20 -13.11 -0.84
N LEU A 336 -16.18 -13.65 -1.55
CA LEU A 336 -16.47 -15.08 -1.55
C LEU A 336 -15.30 -15.91 -2.09
N GLY A 337 -14.65 -15.43 -3.16
CA GLY A 337 -13.49 -16.07 -3.76
C GLY A 337 -12.26 -16.07 -2.84
N LYS A 338 -11.93 -14.92 -2.27
CA LYS A 338 -10.84 -14.78 -1.30
C LYS A 338 -11.06 -15.68 -0.08
N TYR A 339 -12.27 -15.65 0.49
CA TYR A 339 -12.60 -16.49 1.63
C TYR A 339 -12.54 -18.00 1.28
N GLY A 340 -13.19 -18.39 0.19
CA GLY A 340 -13.21 -19.81 -0.24
C GLY A 340 -11.82 -20.33 -0.61
N GLY A 341 -11.02 -19.53 -1.33
CA GLY A 341 -9.67 -19.88 -1.72
C GLY A 341 -8.71 -19.98 -0.53
N ALA A 342 -8.77 -19.03 0.42
CA ALA A 342 -7.99 -19.08 1.65
C ALA A 342 -8.37 -20.30 2.51
N TYR A 343 -9.67 -20.58 2.63
CA TYR A 343 -10.16 -21.76 3.35
C TYR A 343 -9.62 -23.06 2.73
N LEU A 344 -9.73 -23.22 1.41
CA LEU A 344 -9.21 -24.39 0.68
C LEU A 344 -7.69 -24.48 0.80
N GLY A 345 -6.97 -23.36 0.67
CA GLY A 345 -5.53 -23.30 0.81
C GLY A 345 -5.06 -23.75 2.19
N CYS A 346 -5.71 -23.27 3.25
CA CYS A 346 -5.42 -23.67 4.61
C CYS A 346 -5.76 -25.15 4.87
N MET A 347 -6.83 -25.67 4.24
CA MET A 347 -7.20 -27.07 4.33
C MET A 347 -6.14 -27.96 3.68
N VAL A 348 -5.68 -27.64 2.48
CA VAL A 348 -4.65 -28.39 1.75
C VAL A 348 -3.31 -28.35 2.48
N THR A 349 -2.94 -27.22 3.06
CA THR A 349 -1.67 -27.04 3.79
C THR A 349 -1.72 -27.48 5.25
N LYS A 350 -2.88 -27.99 5.70
CA LYS A 350 -3.12 -28.47 7.07
C LYS A 350 -2.80 -27.41 8.13
N LYS A 351 -3.23 -26.17 7.89
CA LYS A 351 -3.20 -25.11 8.90
C LYS A 351 -4.28 -25.33 9.96
N ASP A 352 -4.07 -24.75 11.14
CA ASP A 352 -5.02 -24.85 12.25
C ASP A 352 -6.42 -24.37 11.86
N VAL A 353 -7.44 -24.90 12.53
CA VAL A 353 -8.85 -24.59 12.28
C VAL A 353 -9.12 -23.09 12.43
N SER A 354 -8.47 -22.44 13.38
CA SER A 354 -8.57 -21.00 13.61
C SER A 354 -8.08 -20.21 12.39
N VAL A 355 -6.88 -20.51 11.87
CA VAL A 355 -6.34 -19.86 10.67
C VAL A 355 -7.23 -20.15 9.47
N ARG A 356 -7.62 -21.40 9.27
CA ARG A 356 -8.47 -21.84 8.15
C ARG A 356 -9.79 -21.10 8.07
N ASN A 357 -10.46 -20.91 9.20
CA ASN A 357 -11.80 -20.32 9.24
C ASN A 357 -11.77 -18.78 9.12
N TYR A 358 -10.70 -18.11 9.57
CA TYR A 358 -10.72 -16.66 9.72
C TYR A 358 -9.74 -15.92 8.82
N LEU A 359 -8.75 -16.59 8.18
CA LEU A 359 -7.79 -15.96 7.29
C LEU A 359 -8.48 -15.21 6.14
N GLY A 360 -9.42 -15.86 5.45
CA GLY A 360 -10.11 -15.25 4.30
C GLY A 360 -10.92 -14.01 4.67
N LEU A 361 -11.43 -13.92 5.90
CA LEU A 361 -12.12 -12.73 6.38
C LEU A 361 -11.17 -11.54 6.58
N ALA A 362 -9.92 -11.81 6.95
CA ALA A 362 -8.88 -10.78 7.10
C ALA A 362 -8.28 -10.33 5.75
N LEU A 363 -8.52 -11.06 4.64
CA LEU A 363 -8.06 -10.75 3.28
C LEU A 363 -9.07 -9.90 2.48
N VAL A 364 -10.16 -9.45 3.08
CA VAL A 364 -11.19 -8.61 2.42
C VAL A 364 -10.66 -7.26 1.92
N PRO A 365 -9.79 -6.51 2.65
CA PRO A 365 -9.34 -5.19 2.22
C PRO A 365 -8.70 -5.19 0.83
N GLN A 366 -9.04 -4.18 0.01
CA GLN A 366 -8.43 -3.93 -1.30
C GLN A 366 -8.27 -2.43 -1.53
N ALA A 367 -7.04 -1.98 -1.82
CA ALA A 367 -6.76 -0.58 -2.12
C ALA A 367 -5.49 -0.43 -2.97
N GLY A 368 -4.48 0.22 -2.48
CA GLY A 368 -3.19 0.59 -3.06
C GLY A 368 -2.83 -0.01 -4.42
N VAL A 369 -2.38 -1.25 -4.43
CA VAL A 369 -1.92 -1.95 -5.65
C VAL A 369 -3.05 -2.10 -6.66
N ALA A 370 -4.26 -2.51 -6.24
CA ALA A 370 -5.40 -2.66 -7.15
C ALA A 370 -5.80 -1.34 -7.81
N ILE A 371 -5.81 -0.23 -7.07
CA ILE A 371 -6.09 1.12 -7.60
C ILE A 371 -5.00 1.52 -8.60
N GLY A 372 -3.75 1.23 -8.29
CA GLY A 372 -2.63 1.50 -9.18
C GLY A 372 -2.68 0.71 -10.48
N LEU A 373 -2.97 -0.58 -10.39
CA LEU A 373 -3.16 -1.44 -11.58
C LEU A 373 -4.37 -1.00 -12.40
N ALA A 374 -5.46 -0.56 -11.77
CA ALA A 374 -6.62 0.00 -12.45
C ALA A 374 -6.29 1.32 -13.17
N ALA A 375 -5.46 2.18 -12.59
CA ALA A 375 -4.97 3.39 -13.25
C ALA A 375 -4.06 3.04 -14.46
N MET A 376 -3.26 1.97 -14.37
CA MET A 376 -2.50 1.45 -15.52
C MET A 376 -3.44 0.88 -16.59
N CYS A 377 -4.52 0.18 -16.22
CA CYS A 377 -5.54 -0.26 -17.16
C CYS A 377 -6.12 0.91 -17.95
N ALA A 378 -6.45 2.02 -17.27
CA ALA A 378 -6.99 3.20 -17.92
C ALA A 378 -6.03 3.78 -18.96
N ARG A 379 -4.72 3.78 -18.70
CA ARG A 379 -3.70 4.23 -19.65
C ARG A 379 -3.51 3.28 -20.83
N VAL A 380 -3.50 1.96 -20.58
CA VAL A 380 -3.16 0.95 -21.58
C VAL A 380 -4.35 0.58 -22.47
N LEU A 381 -5.55 0.42 -21.87
CA LEU A 381 -6.77 0.05 -22.59
C LEU A 381 -7.58 1.26 -23.07
N GLY A 382 -7.20 2.48 -22.63
CA GLY A 382 -7.78 3.74 -23.07
C GLY A 382 -9.20 4.01 -22.55
N GLU A 383 -9.85 4.99 -23.21
CA GLU A 383 -11.22 5.37 -22.89
C GLU A 383 -12.20 4.22 -23.17
N GLY A 384 -13.22 4.08 -22.35
CA GLY A 384 -14.16 2.97 -22.34
C GLY A 384 -13.69 1.87 -21.41
N ILE A 385 -13.10 0.78 -21.91
CA ILE A 385 -12.75 -0.40 -21.10
C ILE A 385 -11.85 -0.03 -19.92
N GLY A 386 -10.76 0.71 -20.16
CA GLY A 386 -9.78 1.04 -19.12
C GLY A 386 -10.35 1.98 -18.05
N THR A 387 -11.04 3.02 -18.44
CA THR A 387 -11.64 3.99 -17.51
C THR A 387 -12.83 3.42 -16.74
N ASP A 388 -13.59 2.51 -17.34
CA ASP A 388 -14.70 1.84 -16.67
C ASP A 388 -14.19 0.85 -15.62
N LEU A 389 -13.13 0.07 -15.94
CA LEU A 389 -12.42 -0.78 -14.97
C LEU A 389 -11.87 0.04 -13.80
N GLN A 390 -11.25 1.18 -14.08
CA GLN A 390 -10.76 2.08 -13.03
C GLN A 390 -11.89 2.58 -12.12
N THR A 391 -13.03 2.94 -12.71
CA THR A 391 -14.21 3.42 -11.96
C THR A 391 -14.76 2.30 -11.06
N ILE A 392 -14.87 1.07 -11.54
CA ILE A 392 -15.34 -0.09 -10.77
C ILE A 392 -14.40 -0.38 -9.61
N ILE A 393 -13.10 -0.39 -9.86
CA ILE A 393 -12.11 -0.69 -8.82
C ILE A 393 -12.08 0.42 -7.76
N LEU A 394 -12.17 1.70 -8.14
CA LEU A 394 -12.24 2.80 -7.19
C LEU A 394 -13.50 2.74 -6.33
N ALA A 395 -14.67 2.49 -6.93
CA ALA A 395 -15.93 2.33 -6.20
C ALA A 395 -15.87 1.17 -5.21
N SER A 396 -15.38 0.02 -5.67
CA SER A 396 -15.24 -1.17 -4.84
C SER A 396 -14.19 -0.98 -3.73
N SER A 397 -13.08 -0.29 -4.01
CA SER A 397 -12.03 -0.03 -3.02
C SER A 397 -12.53 0.82 -1.85
N VAL A 398 -13.38 1.82 -2.11
CA VAL A 398 -14.01 2.58 -1.02
C VAL A 398 -14.82 1.66 -0.11
N LEU A 399 -15.61 0.73 -0.67
CA LEU A 399 -16.39 -0.24 0.11
C LEU A 399 -15.46 -1.21 0.87
N TYR A 400 -14.39 -1.70 0.24
CA TYR A 400 -13.44 -2.59 0.89
C TYR A 400 -12.69 -1.90 2.04
N GLU A 401 -12.33 -0.64 1.90
CA GLU A 401 -11.66 0.13 2.95
C GLU A 401 -12.61 0.44 4.13
N MET A 402 -13.93 0.52 3.89
CA MET A 402 -14.92 0.69 4.96
C MET A 402 -15.17 -0.61 5.73
N ILE A 403 -15.32 -1.73 5.03
CA ILE A 403 -15.73 -3.01 5.61
C ILE A 403 -14.51 -3.85 6.03
N GLY A 404 -13.41 -3.74 5.28
CA GLY A 404 -12.21 -4.55 5.45
C GLY A 404 -11.59 -4.53 6.86
N PRO A 405 -11.34 -3.35 7.45
CA PRO A 405 -10.82 -3.27 8.82
C PRO A 405 -11.75 -3.91 9.86
N ILE A 406 -13.06 -3.82 9.65
CA ILE A 406 -14.06 -4.45 10.51
C ILE A 406 -13.96 -5.98 10.39
N CYS A 407 -13.88 -6.49 9.17
CA CYS A 407 -13.70 -7.92 8.90
C CYS A 407 -12.37 -8.43 9.46
N ALA A 408 -11.29 -7.70 9.26
CA ALA A 408 -9.98 -8.05 9.78
C ALA A 408 -9.96 -8.07 11.33
N LYS A 409 -10.55 -7.05 11.97
CA LYS A 409 -10.68 -7.02 13.44
C LYS A 409 -11.52 -8.17 13.96
N LEU A 410 -12.63 -8.48 13.29
CA LEU A 410 -13.49 -9.61 13.64
C LEU A 410 -12.75 -10.96 13.48
N ALA A 411 -11.99 -11.14 12.41
CA ALA A 411 -11.17 -12.33 12.19
C ALA A 411 -10.15 -12.53 13.32
N LEU A 412 -9.43 -11.46 13.68
CA LEU A 412 -8.43 -11.48 14.75
C LEU A 412 -9.07 -11.77 16.12
N TYR A 413 -10.28 -11.24 16.38
CA TYR A 413 -11.03 -11.50 17.62
C TYR A 413 -11.49 -12.96 17.71
N LEU A 414 -12.13 -13.47 16.66
CA LEU A 414 -12.66 -14.83 16.62
C LEU A 414 -11.57 -15.91 16.61
N SER A 415 -10.38 -15.55 16.13
CA SER A 415 -9.21 -16.44 16.16
C SER A 415 -8.45 -16.41 17.49
N HIS A 416 -8.89 -15.59 18.46
CA HIS A 416 -8.19 -15.35 19.73
C HIS A 416 -6.76 -14.83 19.55
N SER A 417 -6.49 -14.11 18.44
CA SER A 417 -5.18 -13.50 18.20
C SER A 417 -4.95 -12.24 19.04
N TYR A 418 -5.98 -11.67 19.65
CA TYR A 418 -5.91 -10.64 20.68
C TYR A 418 -7.12 -10.77 21.62
N SER A 419 -6.98 -10.20 22.82
CA SER A 419 -8.07 -10.13 23.80
C SER A 419 -8.38 -8.67 24.13
N ASP A 420 -9.67 -8.31 24.18
CA ASP A 420 -10.14 -7.00 24.65
C ASP A 420 -10.24 -6.93 26.19
N LYS A 421 -9.95 -8.03 26.87
CA LYS A 421 -10.01 -8.08 28.35
C LYS A 421 -8.73 -7.53 28.95
N LEU A 422 -8.86 -6.53 29.79
CA LEU A 422 -7.76 -5.96 30.58
C LEU A 422 -7.06 -7.03 31.46
N GLU A 423 -7.75 -8.13 31.76
CA GLU A 423 -7.27 -9.24 32.57
C GLU A 423 -6.18 -10.07 31.88
N ASP A 424 -6.20 -10.20 30.52
CA ASP A 424 -5.18 -10.94 29.79
C ASP A 424 -3.84 -10.19 29.66
N LEU A 425 -3.81 -8.88 29.94
CA LEU A 425 -2.58 -8.08 30.05
C LEU A 425 -1.89 -8.29 31.42
N THR A 426 -2.56 -8.97 32.36
CA THR A 426 -2.12 -9.17 33.73
C THR A 426 -1.82 -10.63 34.11
N GLU A 427 -1.64 -11.53 33.13
CA GLU A 427 -1.31 -12.94 33.39
C GLU A 427 0.07 -13.16 34.08
N VAL A 428 0.79 -12.11 34.45
CA VAL A 428 1.85 -12.17 35.43
C VAL A 428 1.56 -11.16 36.53
N ALA A 429 0.54 -11.42 37.32
CA ALA A 429 0.40 -10.77 38.61
C ALA A 429 1.51 -11.27 39.52
N GLU A 430 2.69 -10.66 39.44
CA GLU A 430 3.69 -10.78 40.51
C GLU A 430 3.03 -10.28 41.81
N VAL A 431 2.85 -11.20 42.73
CA VAL A 431 2.28 -10.93 44.04
C VAL A 431 3.38 -10.35 44.90
N THR A 432 3.15 -9.22 45.56
CA THR A 432 4.05 -8.68 46.55
C THR A 432 4.22 -9.70 47.70
N GLU A 433 5.31 -9.62 48.47
CA GLU A 433 5.55 -10.46 49.67
C GLU A 433 4.39 -10.41 50.66
N SER A 434 3.49 -9.44 50.55
CA SER A 434 2.28 -9.28 51.36
C SER A 434 1.03 -9.90 50.73
N GLY A 435 1.10 -10.61 49.60
CA GLY A 435 -0.03 -11.28 48.98
C GLY A 435 -1.03 -10.39 48.22
N GLN A 436 -0.69 -9.11 47.98
CA GLN A 436 -1.51 -8.19 47.18
C GLN A 436 -0.96 -8.07 45.76
N PRO A 437 -1.83 -7.96 44.70
CA PRO A 437 -1.35 -7.78 43.34
C PRO A 437 -0.62 -6.44 43.20
N ARG A 438 0.57 -6.44 42.59
CA ARG A 438 1.33 -5.21 42.29
C ARG A 438 0.54 -4.28 41.36
N PRO A 439 0.57 -2.97 41.56
CA PRO A 439 -0.06 -2.03 40.63
C PRO A 439 0.55 -2.17 39.24
N ALA A 440 -0.30 -2.21 38.20
CA ALA A 440 0.13 -2.37 36.80
C ALA A 440 1.19 -1.33 36.35
N VAL A 441 1.19 -0.15 36.96
CA VAL A 441 2.17 0.92 36.71
C VAL A 441 3.56 0.54 37.22
N GLU A 442 3.68 -0.12 38.37
CA GLU A 442 4.94 -0.56 38.97
C GLU A 442 5.57 -1.68 38.12
N ILE A 443 4.77 -2.65 37.67
CA ILE A 443 5.19 -3.73 36.76
C ILE A 443 5.71 -3.14 35.44
N LEU A 444 5.04 -2.10 34.92
CA LEU A 444 5.45 -1.44 33.68
C LEU A 444 6.78 -0.69 33.87
N ILE A 445 6.98 -0.02 34.98
CA ILE A 445 8.22 0.69 35.31
C ILE A 445 9.39 -0.30 35.45
N ASP A 446 9.20 -1.41 36.15
CA ASP A 446 10.22 -2.46 36.32
C ASP A 446 10.58 -3.08 34.98
N ARG A 447 9.60 -3.32 34.11
CA ARG A 447 9.82 -3.88 32.77
C ARG A 447 10.56 -2.88 31.85
N ILE A 448 10.24 -1.60 31.90
CA ILE A 448 10.98 -0.55 31.19
C ILE A 448 12.43 -0.48 31.69
N GLN A 449 12.64 -0.53 33.00
CA GLN A 449 14.00 -0.53 33.58
C GLN A 449 14.79 -1.79 33.22
N GLN A 450 14.12 -2.94 33.17
CA GLN A 450 14.74 -4.21 32.74
C GLN A 450 15.13 -4.15 31.27
N ILE A 451 14.25 -3.68 30.38
CA ILE A 451 14.55 -3.46 28.96
C ILE A 451 15.69 -2.46 28.79
N GLN A 452 15.76 -1.40 29.59
CA GLN A 452 16.88 -0.45 29.56
C GLN A 452 18.20 -1.04 30.03
N ARG A 453 18.18 -2.02 30.93
CA ARG A 453 19.39 -2.76 31.40
C ARG A 453 19.83 -3.84 30.41
N GLU A 454 18.89 -4.45 29.69
CA GLU A 454 19.16 -5.50 28.69
C GLU A 454 19.55 -4.93 27.33
N LEU A 455 19.23 -3.66 27.05
CA LEU A 455 19.71 -2.99 25.85
C LEU A 455 21.24 -2.81 25.98
N PRO A 456 22.03 -3.44 25.09
CA PRO A 456 23.47 -3.25 25.10
C PRO A 456 23.76 -1.75 24.97
N ALA A 457 24.58 -1.21 25.86
CA ALA A 457 25.02 0.17 25.79
C ALA A 457 25.59 0.39 24.37
N ARG A 458 24.93 1.20 23.56
CA ARG A 458 25.38 1.49 22.19
C ARG A 458 26.83 1.99 22.26
N PRO A 459 27.80 1.34 21.60
CA PRO A 459 29.15 1.86 21.58
C PRO A 459 29.11 3.28 21.01
N ARG A 460 29.64 4.26 21.71
CA ARG A 460 29.69 5.67 21.29
C ARG A 460 30.34 5.91 19.90
N GLU A 461 31.05 4.90 19.38
CA GLU A 461 31.72 4.93 18.09
C GLU A 461 30.79 4.90 16.86
N TRP A 462 29.49 4.59 17.05
CA TRP A 462 28.50 4.43 15.96
C TRP A 462 27.57 5.63 15.78
N MET A 463 27.77 6.69 16.55
CA MET A 463 26.94 7.88 16.45
C MET A 463 27.57 8.88 15.48
N SER A 464 26.74 9.44 14.57
CA SER A 464 27.16 10.57 13.72
C SER A 464 27.53 11.78 14.59
N GLU A 465 28.33 12.71 14.06
CA GLU A 465 28.66 13.95 14.79
C GLU A 465 27.41 14.73 15.19
N GLU A 466 26.37 14.72 14.34
CA GLU A 466 25.09 15.36 14.60
C GLU A 466 24.29 14.66 15.70
N GLU A 467 24.28 13.31 15.75
CA GLU A 467 23.66 12.55 16.82
C GLU A 467 24.39 12.77 18.16
N ARG A 468 25.73 12.91 18.13
CA ARG A 468 26.53 13.26 19.33
C ARG A 468 26.25 14.68 19.82
N ALA A 469 26.13 15.65 18.91
CA ALA A 469 25.78 17.02 19.23
C ALA A 469 24.35 17.11 19.82
N PHE A 470 23.39 16.40 19.24
CA PHE A 470 22.02 16.33 19.74
C PHE A 470 21.95 15.66 21.12
N GLN A 471 22.68 14.59 21.33
CA GLN A 471 22.68 13.88 22.62
C GLN A 471 23.40 14.67 23.70
N SER A 472 24.51 15.36 23.39
CA SER A 472 25.16 16.27 24.34
C SER A 472 24.29 17.48 24.70
N ALA A 473 23.53 18.04 23.73
CA ALA A 473 22.57 19.11 23.98
C ALA A 473 21.37 18.64 24.84
N ALA A 474 20.89 17.41 24.61
CA ALA A 474 19.83 16.80 25.42
C ALA A 474 20.28 16.48 26.84
N ASP A 475 21.51 16.00 27.02
CA ASP A 475 22.13 15.72 28.33
C ASP A 475 22.32 17.05 29.11
N GLU A 476 22.83 18.08 28.45
CA GLU A 476 23.00 19.43 29.03
C GLU A 476 21.64 20.05 29.44
N GLN A 477 20.60 19.84 28.63
CA GLN A 477 19.25 20.30 28.94
C GLN A 477 18.63 19.52 30.11
N SER A 478 18.90 18.21 30.23
CA SER A 478 18.45 17.36 31.32
C SER A 478 19.15 17.69 32.63
N GLU A 479 20.46 18.00 32.61
CA GLU A 479 21.22 18.48 33.77
C GLU A 479 20.73 19.85 34.26
N ASN A 480 20.45 20.77 33.33
CA ASN A 480 19.88 22.10 33.66
C ASN A 480 18.46 21.99 34.24
N LEU A 481 17.62 21.07 33.75
CA LEU A 481 16.30 20.77 34.31
C LEU A 481 16.42 20.11 35.68
N GLY A 482 17.36 19.19 35.88
CA GLY A 482 17.67 18.55 37.16
C GLY A 482 18.17 19.57 38.22
N PHE A 483 18.98 20.55 37.81
CA PHE A 483 19.42 21.64 38.64
C PHE A 483 18.27 22.59 39.02
N ALA A 484 17.41 22.92 38.05
CA ALA A 484 16.23 23.75 38.27
C ALA A 484 15.20 23.11 39.23
N LEU A 485 15.06 21.77 39.17
CA LEU A 485 14.19 21.03 40.08
C LEU A 485 14.78 20.92 41.48
N ARG A 486 16.10 20.78 41.62
CA ARG A 486 16.78 20.80 42.97
C ARG A 486 16.75 22.17 43.64
N THR A 487 16.83 23.27 42.90
CA THR A 487 16.71 24.62 43.46
C THR A 487 15.27 24.98 43.86
N ARG A 488 14.25 24.34 43.24
CA ARG A 488 12.83 24.52 43.62
C ARG A 488 12.43 23.71 44.85
N SER A 489 13.09 22.58 45.14
CA SER A 489 12.80 21.77 46.33
C SER A 489 13.45 22.28 47.60
N GLY A 490 14.34 23.29 47.50
CA GLY A 490 15.03 23.91 48.65
C GLY A 490 14.27 25.06 49.35
N HIS A 491 13.04 25.39 48.92
CA HIS A 491 12.28 26.54 49.47
C HIS A 491 10.90 26.19 50.02
N PHE A 492 10.69 24.94 50.48
CA PHE A 492 9.55 24.62 51.32
C PHE A 492 10.02 23.93 52.60
N ALA A 493 10.61 24.70 53.47
CA ALA A 493 10.71 24.40 54.90
C ALA A 493 10.59 25.73 55.66
N TYR A 494 9.36 26.08 55.94
CA TYR A 494 8.88 26.70 57.16
C TYR A 494 7.35 26.75 57.12
#